data_465a99807ae92088c7952f1343576ab2
#
_entry.id   465a99807ae92088c7952f1343576ab2
#
_cell.length_a   1.000
_cell.length_b   1.000
_cell.length_c   1.000
_cell.angle_alpha   90.00
_cell.angle_beta   90.00
_cell.angle_gamma   90.00
#
_symmetry.space_group_name_H-M   'P 1'
#
loop_
_entity.id
_entity.type
_entity.pdbx_description
1 polymer ?
#
loop_
_entity_poly.entity_id
_entity_poly.type
_entity_poly.pdbx_seq_one_letter_code
_entity_poly.pdbx_strand_id
1 'polypeptide(L)'
;MKKIFSGRVFDVLPLSDGIIFSYCKDVIDENTIVSYKMISFENGHFTDVARNIYLLTKFGNNYKATAMFCGNYITAKSIVLPNSKVFLLEDNGSAALLDNDATLLWSGELKYRGGAAADIALYKNTLWASFPECNVLLRYNLSTMREELRIGGNKSPFSRPDVLFVEGDSVMVCNSVSSKLIQVDLNSYSVFEYEDFEEPIHQYVQVGDCRFAVLDSGLYLI
;
A
#
# COMPACT_ATOMS: atom_id res chain seq x y z
N MET A 1 9.64 -12.77 14.98
CA MET A 1 9.60 -11.34 14.57
C MET A 1 10.82 -10.58 15.11
N LYS A 2 11.50 -9.79 14.28
CA LYS A 2 12.70 -9.01 14.66
C LYS A 2 12.49 -7.54 14.29
N LYS A 3 12.49 -6.63 15.29
CA LYS A 3 12.47 -5.19 15.02
C LYS A 3 13.76 -4.78 14.32
N ILE A 4 13.66 -4.16 13.15
CA ILE A 4 14.80 -3.68 12.36
C ILE A 4 14.91 -2.15 12.35
N PHE A 5 13.82 -1.43 12.56
CA PHE A 5 13.83 0.03 12.66
C PHE A 5 12.82 0.48 13.72
N SER A 6 13.22 1.44 14.58
CA SER A 6 12.36 2.05 15.59
C SER A 6 11.92 3.44 15.16
N GLY A 7 10.65 3.76 15.31
CA GLY A 7 10.04 5.03 14.95
C GLY A 7 8.92 4.88 13.93
N ARG A 8 8.14 5.95 13.75
CA ARG A 8 6.97 5.96 12.89
C ARG A 8 7.38 5.85 11.41
N VAL A 9 6.99 4.75 10.78
CA VAL A 9 7.14 4.49 9.35
C VAL A 9 5.81 4.82 8.66
N PHE A 10 5.87 5.52 7.52
CA PHE A 10 4.67 5.93 6.79
C PHE A 10 4.37 5.03 5.59
N ASP A 11 5.42 4.54 4.90
CA ASP A 11 5.24 3.74 3.70
C ASP A 11 6.50 2.92 3.44
N VAL A 12 6.32 1.67 3.00
CA VAL A 12 7.39 0.73 2.63
C VAL A 12 7.13 0.25 1.22
N LEU A 13 8.09 0.43 0.33
CA LEU A 13 8.03 0.03 -1.06
C LEU A 13 9.02 -1.11 -1.32
N PRO A 14 8.59 -2.21 -1.94
CA PRO A 14 9.47 -3.30 -2.30
C PRO A 14 10.41 -2.90 -3.45
N LEU A 15 11.65 -3.38 -3.38
CA LEU A 15 12.66 -3.35 -4.44
C LEU A 15 12.97 -4.79 -4.87
N SER A 16 13.78 -4.97 -5.90
CA SER A 16 14.20 -6.32 -6.34
C SER A 16 15.04 -7.06 -5.28
N ASP A 17 15.80 -6.32 -4.48
CA ASP A 17 16.81 -6.82 -3.56
C ASP A 17 16.73 -6.20 -2.17
N GLY A 18 15.59 -5.60 -1.83
CA GLY A 18 15.42 -4.92 -0.55
C GLY A 18 14.10 -4.16 -0.44
N ILE A 19 14.10 -3.16 0.41
CA ILE A 19 12.99 -2.23 0.58
C ILE A 19 13.50 -0.79 0.68
N ILE A 20 12.68 0.16 0.26
CA ILE A 20 12.83 1.58 0.56
C ILE A 20 11.64 2.04 1.38
N PHE A 21 11.85 2.88 2.38
CA PHE A 21 10.75 3.35 3.21
C PHE A 21 10.89 4.82 3.62
N SER A 22 9.73 5.44 3.87
CA SER A 22 9.61 6.78 4.44
C SER A 22 9.29 6.71 5.92
N TYR A 23 9.89 7.59 6.72
CA TYR A 23 9.71 7.61 8.17
C TYR A 23 9.72 9.02 8.73
N CYS A 24 9.12 9.19 9.91
CA CYS A 24 9.20 10.43 10.67
C CYS A 24 10.62 10.57 11.25
N LYS A 25 11.37 11.55 10.74
CA LYS A 25 12.69 11.90 11.27
C LYS A 25 12.57 12.80 12.49
N ASP A 26 11.64 13.77 12.44
CA ASP A 26 11.44 14.77 13.47
C ASP A 26 10.05 15.40 13.35
N VAL A 27 9.63 16.12 14.39
CA VAL A 27 8.42 16.95 14.39
C VAL A 27 8.82 18.33 14.89
N ILE A 28 8.76 19.34 14.03
CA ILE A 28 9.12 20.74 14.34
C ILE A 28 7.88 21.62 14.10
N ASP A 29 7.45 22.36 15.12
CA ASP A 29 6.28 23.24 15.06
C ASP A 29 5.05 22.56 14.43
N GLU A 30 4.72 21.35 14.91
CA GLU A 30 3.62 20.49 14.42
C GLU A 30 3.83 19.92 13.00
N ASN A 31 4.92 20.28 12.32
CA ASN A 31 5.24 19.75 11.01
C ASN A 31 6.08 18.48 11.10
N THR A 32 5.61 17.42 10.48
CA THR A 32 6.37 16.17 10.39
C THR A 32 7.46 16.28 9.32
N ILE A 33 8.71 16.08 9.72
CA ILE A 33 9.84 16.00 8.80
C ILE A 33 10.01 14.54 8.39
N VAL A 34 9.82 14.28 7.09
CA VAL A 34 9.94 12.95 6.50
C VAL A 34 11.32 12.75 5.90
N SER A 35 11.90 11.58 6.20
CA SER A 35 13.17 11.12 5.60
C SER A 35 13.00 9.71 5.05
N TYR A 36 13.98 9.27 4.28
CA TYR A 36 13.92 8.03 3.52
C TYR A 36 15.14 7.18 3.75
N LYS A 37 14.93 5.88 3.92
CA LYS A 37 16.01 4.88 4.02
C LYS A 37 15.75 3.72 3.09
N MET A 38 16.82 3.06 2.71
CA MET A 38 16.80 1.80 1.99
C MET A 38 17.57 0.76 2.82
N ILE A 39 17.11 -0.47 2.80
CA ILE A 39 17.87 -1.64 3.24
C ILE A 39 17.99 -2.62 2.07
N SER A 40 19.21 -2.96 1.68
CA SER A 40 19.50 -4.05 0.75
C SER A 40 19.74 -5.34 1.52
N PHE A 41 19.23 -6.46 1.01
CA PHE A 41 19.43 -7.78 1.63
C PHE A 41 20.86 -8.27 1.51
N GLU A 42 21.62 -7.79 0.52
CA GLU A 42 23.02 -8.18 0.31
C GLU A 42 23.90 -7.82 1.50
N ASN A 43 23.70 -6.62 2.06
CA ASN A 43 24.56 -6.13 3.14
C ASN A 43 23.83 -5.90 4.47
N GLY A 44 22.50 -5.88 4.48
CA GLY A 44 21.66 -5.72 5.68
C GLY A 44 21.78 -4.36 6.37
N HIS A 45 22.44 -3.36 5.73
CA HIS A 45 22.62 -2.04 6.30
C HIS A 45 21.63 -1.02 5.78
N PHE A 46 21.20 -0.10 6.65
CA PHE A 46 20.39 1.04 6.27
C PHE A 46 21.25 2.12 5.61
N THR A 47 20.79 2.60 4.46
CA THR A 47 21.38 3.72 3.73
C THR A 47 20.36 4.83 3.59
N ASP A 48 20.76 6.07 3.91
CA ASP A 48 19.89 7.23 3.63
C ASP A 48 19.79 7.44 2.13
N VAL A 49 18.57 7.69 1.65
CA VAL A 49 18.29 7.92 0.24
C VAL A 49 17.61 9.26 0.02
N ALA A 50 17.87 9.84 -1.14
CA ALA A 50 17.25 11.09 -1.51
C ALA A 50 15.75 10.88 -1.84
N ARG A 51 14.94 11.92 -1.57
CA ARG A 51 13.49 11.93 -1.85
C ARG A 51 13.14 11.51 -3.29
N ASN A 52 13.94 11.94 -4.27
CA ASN A 52 13.68 11.60 -5.67
C ASN A 52 13.81 10.11 -5.96
N ILE A 53 14.67 9.38 -5.25
CA ILE A 53 14.77 7.92 -5.38
C ILE A 53 13.50 7.24 -4.86
N TYR A 54 13.01 7.66 -3.68
CA TYR A 54 11.74 7.18 -3.14
C TYR A 54 10.57 7.47 -4.10
N LEU A 55 10.47 8.70 -4.63
CA LEU A 55 9.41 9.08 -5.57
C LEU A 55 9.49 8.31 -6.89
N LEU A 56 10.69 8.03 -7.39
CA LEU A 56 10.90 7.20 -8.57
C LEU A 56 10.39 5.77 -8.35
N THR A 57 10.67 5.19 -7.18
CA THR A 57 10.18 3.86 -6.81
C THR A 57 8.65 3.85 -6.71
N LYS A 58 8.07 4.88 -6.09
CA LYS A 58 6.62 4.98 -5.85
C LYS A 58 5.81 5.25 -7.12
N PHE A 59 6.29 6.14 -7.99
CA PHE A 59 5.52 6.69 -9.13
C PHE A 59 6.12 6.38 -10.50
N GLY A 60 7.22 5.64 -10.56
CA GLY A 60 7.88 5.30 -11.82
C GLY A 60 8.64 6.46 -12.46
N ASN A 61 9.01 6.31 -13.73
CA ASN A 61 9.95 7.21 -14.41
C ASN A 61 9.48 8.67 -14.48
N ASN A 62 8.17 8.92 -14.58
CA ASN A 62 7.61 10.27 -14.62
C ASN A 62 7.18 10.81 -13.25
N TYR A 63 7.81 10.32 -12.18
CA TYR A 63 7.45 10.62 -10.79
C TYR A 63 7.21 12.12 -10.48
N LYS A 64 7.92 13.04 -11.15
CA LYS A 64 7.76 14.49 -10.94
C LYS A 64 6.38 14.95 -11.38
N ALA A 65 5.98 14.60 -12.60
CA ALA A 65 4.68 14.97 -13.14
C ALA A 65 3.56 14.21 -12.39
N THR A 66 3.76 12.90 -12.14
CA THR A 66 2.81 12.09 -11.39
C THR A 66 2.57 12.62 -9.98
N ALA A 67 3.62 13.02 -9.25
CA ALA A 67 3.50 13.58 -7.91
C ALA A 67 2.75 14.93 -7.89
N MET A 68 2.69 15.66 -9.01
CA MET A 68 1.91 16.90 -9.11
C MET A 68 0.39 16.67 -9.12
N PHE A 69 -0.06 15.46 -9.48
CA PHE A 69 -1.47 15.08 -9.39
C PHE A 69 -1.90 14.76 -7.95
N CYS A 70 -0.94 14.48 -7.07
CA CYS A 70 -1.25 14.09 -5.69
C CYS A 70 -1.29 15.33 -4.79
N GLY A 71 -2.36 15.50 -4.03
CA GLY A 71 -2.43 16.53 -2.98
C GLY A 71 -1.40 16.27 -1.87
N ASN A 72 -1.21 14.99 -1.51
CA ASN A 72 -0.18 14.53 -0.57
C ASN A 72 0.48 13.24 -1.08
N TYR A 73 1.69 13.36 -1.63
CA TYR A 73 2.41 12.20 -2.18
C TYR A 73 2.85 11.16 -1.11
N ILE A 74 2.83 11.49 0.16
CA ILE A 74 3.19 10.56 1.26
C ILE A 74 2.04 9.58 1.48
N THR A 75 0.82 10.09 1.57
CA THR A 75 -0.37 9.28 1.83
C THR A 75 -0.98 8.68 0.56
N ALA A 76 -0.82 9.35 -0.60
CA ALA A 76 -1.30 8.81 -1.87
C ALA A 76 -0.75 7.41 -2.13
N LYS A 77 -1.62 6.50 -2.58
CA LYS A 77 -1.25 5.15 -3.02
C LYS A 77 -1.05 5.13 -4.52
N SER A 78 -0.12 4.30 -4.98
CA SER A 78 0.19 4.17 -6.40
C SER A 78 0.55 2.75 -6.79
N ILE A 79 0.17 2.39 -8.01
CA ILE A 79 0.59 1.15 -8.65
C ILE A 79 1.21 1.50 -10.00
N VAL A 80 2.48 1.15 -10.18
CA VAL A 80 3.13 1.23 -11.50
C VAL A 80 2.75 -0.02 -12.29
N LEU A 81 2.02 0.15 -13.38
CA LEU A 81 1.56 -0.93 -14.24
C LEU A 81 2.69 -1.39 -15.18
N PRO A 82 2.62 -2.62 -15.76
CA PRO A 82 3.67 -3.17 -16.61
C PRO A 82 4.05 -2.32 -17.84
N ASN A 83 3.12 -1.46 -18.31
CA ASN A 83 3.35 -0.55 -19.45
C ASN A 83 3.75 0.86 -18.99
N SER A 84 4.31 1.00 -17.81
CA SER A 84 4.72 2.26 -17.16
C SER A 84 3.60 3.26 -16.91
N LYS A 85 2.34 2.86 -17.05
CA LYS A 85 1.19 3.63 -16.57
C LYS A 85 1.17 3.61 -15.05
N VAL A 86 0.56 4.63 -14.46
CA VAL A 86 0.45 4.74 -13.00
C VAL A 86 -1.01 4.90 -12.61
N PHE A 87 -1.49 3.99 -11.79
CA PHE A 87 -2.77 4.16 -11.11
C PHE A 87 -2.53 4.84 -9.76
N LEU A 88 -3.25 5.92 -9.49
CA LEU A 88 -3.16 6.72 -8.27
C LEU A 88 -4.46 6.63 -7.48
N LEU A 89 -4.35 6.66 -6.16
CA LEU A 89 -5.46 6.79 -5.22
C LEU A 89 -5.07 7.81 -4.16
N GLU A 90 -5.93 8.79 -3.91
CA GLU A 90 -5.80 9.77 -2.82
C GLU A 90 -6.66 9.39 -1.61
N ASP A 91 -6.36 9.96 -0.45
CA ASP A 91 -7.05 9.69 0.83
C ASP A 91 -8.57 9.96 0.79
N ASN A 92 -9.01 10.85 -0.07
CA ASN A 92 -10.42 11.18 -0.26
C ASN A 92 -11.16 10.20 -1.18
N GLY A 93 -10.46 9.20 -1.72
CA GLY A 93 -10.96 8.22 -2.68
C GLY A 93 -10.90 8.70 -4.14
N SER A 94 -10.39 9.89 -4.43
CA SER A 94 -10.11 10.32 -5.81
C SER A 94 -9.05 9.41 -6.42
N ALA A 95 -9.29 8.95 -7.64
CA ALA A 95 -8.39 8.04 -8.33
C ALA A 95 -8.15 8.48 -9.77
N ALA A 96 -6.95 8.20 -10.27
CA ALA A 96 -6.55 8.54 -11.63
C ALA A 96 -5.68 7.43 -12.24
N LEU A 97 -5.83 7.22 -13.54
CA LEU A 97 -4.91 6.43 -14.35
C LEU A 97 -4.15 7.40 -15.26
N LEU A 98 -2.84 7.41 -15.12
CA LEU A 98 -1.94 8.24 -15.91
C LEU A 98 -1.15 7.38 -16.90
N ASP A 99 -0.89 7.91 -18.08
CA ASP A 99 0.03 7.28 -19.05
C ASP A 99 1.50 7.49 -18.62
N ASN A 100 2.41 6.88 -19.36
CA ASN A 100 3.86 6.97 -19.14
C ASN A 100 4.44 8.38 -19.22
N ASP A 101 3.75 9.32 -19.88
CA ASP A 101 4.07 10.76 -19.94
C ASP A 101 3.28 11.60 -18.90
N ALA A 102 2.57 10.94 -17.97
CA ALA A 102 1.66 11.51 -16.99
C ALA A 102 0.41 12.18 -17.59
N THR A 103 0.06 11.88 -18.84
CA THR A 103 -1.24 12.28 -19.41
C THR A 103 -2.36 11.52 -18.72
N LEU A 104 -3.43 12.23 -18.34
CA LEU A 104 -4.60 11.65 -17.69
C LEU A 104 -5.38 10.79 -18.69
N LEU A 105 -5.47 9.48 -18.44
CA LEU A 105 -6.24 8.52 -19.24
C LEU A 105 -7.64 8.29 -18.67
N TRP A 106 -7.77 8.29 -17.35
CA TRP A 106 -9.02 8.09 -16.64
C TRP A 106 -8.96 8.77 -15.27
N SER A 107 -10.10 9.28 -14.80
CA SER A 107 -10.27 9.74 -13.44
C SER A 107 -11.66 9.37 -12.92
N GLY A 108 -11.75 9.17 -11.61
CA GLY A 108 -12.98 8.80 -10.94
C GLY A 108 -12.80 8.74 -9.44
N GLU A 109 -13.77 8.14 -8.77
CA GLU A 109 -13.74 7.95 -7.32
C GLU A 109 -13.86 6.46 -6.99
N LEU A 110 -13.02 5.99 -6.07
CA LEU A 110 -13.16 4.69 -5.42
C LEU A 110 -13.83 4.92 -4.07
N LYS A 111 -15.14 4.88 -4.05
CA LYS A 111 -15.99 5.05 -2.86
C LYS A 111 -17.00 3.93 -2.74
N TYR A 112 -17.27 3.50 -1.52
CA TYR A 112 -18.29 2.52 -1.21
C TYR A 112 -19.09 2.96 0.01
N ARG A 113 -20.43 3.13 -0.14
CA ARG A 113 -21.35 3.58 0.91
C ARG A 113 -20.89 4.84 1.66
N GLY A 114 -20.24 5.77 0.95
CA GLY A 114 -19.72 7.02 1.49
C GLY A 114 -18.29 6.94 2.04
N GLY A 115 -17.75 5.74 2.27
CA GLY A 115 -16.34 5.56 2.65
C GLY A 115 -15.42 5.57 1.44
N ALA A 116 -14.27 6.25 1.56
CA ALA A 116 -13.21 6.24 0.55
C ALA A 116 -12.40 4.95 0.62
N ALA A 117 -11.85 4.52 -0.52
CA ALA A 117 -10.82 3.48 -0.52
C ALA A 117 -9.56 3.98 0.20
N ALA A 118 -8.93 3.11 1.00
CA ALA A 118 -7.70 3.42 1.70
C ALA A 118 -6.46 2.93 0.97
N ASP A 119 -6.57 1.81 0.26
CA ASP A 119 -5.45 1.25 -0.51
C ASP A 119 -5.94 0.47 -1.72
N ILE A 120 -5.01 0.22 -2.63
CA ILE A 120 -5.22 -0.51 -3.87
C ILE A 120 -4.11 -1.53 -4.10
N ALA A 121 -4.47 -2.66 -4.70
CA ALA A 121 -3.52 -3.68 -5.12
C ALA A 121 -3.90 -4.25 -6.48
N LEU A 122 -2.90 -4.56 -7.31
CA LEU A 122 -3.10 -5.11 -8.64
C LEU A 122 -2.85 -6.62 -8.64
N TYR A 123 -3.81 -7.38 -9.16
CA TYR A 123 -3.61 -8.79 -9.46
C TYR A 123 -4.10 -9.10 -10.88
N LYS A 124 -3.17 -9.47 -11.77
CA LYS A 124 -3.45 -9.68 -13.20
C LYS A 124 -4.12 -8.42 -13.82
N ASN A 125 -5.35 -8.53 -14.30
CA ASN A 125 -6.12 -7.41 -14.87
C ASN A 125 -7.21 -6.91 -13.92
N THR A 126 -7.06 -7.13 -12.63
CA THR A 126 -8.02 -6.70 -11.61
C THR A 126 -7.38 -5.79 -10.58
N LEU A 127 -8.11 -4.74 -10.22
CA LEU A 127 -7.76 -3.81 -9.15
C LEU A 127 -8.56 -4.18 -7.90
N TRP A 128 -7.87 -4.46 -6.81
CA TRP A 128 -8.46 -4.62 -5.49
C TRP A 128 -8.36 -3.33 -4.72
N ALA A 129 -9.41 -2.97 -4.01
CA ALA A 129 -9.44 -1.79 -3.15
C ALA A 129 -10.01 -2.13 -1.77
N SER A 130 -9.41 -1.59 -0.73
CA SER A 130 -9.86 -1.71 0.66
C SER A 130 -10.74 -0.54 1.05
N PHE A 131 -11.80 -0.81 1.83
CA PHE A 131 -12.74 0.18 2.34
C PHE A 131 -12.89 0.01 3.85
N PRO A 132 -12.01 0.64 4.65
CA PRO A 132 -11.94 0.45 6.11
C PRO A 132 -13.24 0.74 6.83
N GLU A 133 -13.90 1.84 6.47
CA GLU A 133 -15.16 2.28 7.11
C GLU A 133 -16.33 1.30 6.91
N CYS A 134 -16.23 0.44 5.88
CA CYS A 134 -17.27 -0.54 5.55
C CYS A 134 -16.85 -1.99 5.84
N ASN A 135 -15.60 -2.22 6.26
CA ASN A 135 -15.02 -3.55 6.42
C ASN A 135 -15.16 -4.43 5.17
N VAL A 136 -14.79 -3.87 4.00
CA VAL A 136 -15.01 -4.50 2.68
C VAL A 136 -13.76 -4.40 1.83
N LEU A 137 -13.51 -5.44 1.03
CA LEU A 137 -12.67 -5.39 -0.15
C LEU A 137 -13.55 -5.43 -1.40
N LEU A 138 -13.25 -4.58 -2.37
CA LEU A 138 -13.88 -4.62 -3.70
C LEU A 138 -12.84 -4.97 -4.75
N ARG A 139 -13.25 -5.77 -5.72
CA ARG A 139 -12.49 -6.05 -6.93
C ARG A 139 -13.12 -5.35 -8.11
N TYR A 140 -12.31 -4.62 -8.85
CA TYR A 140 -12.69 -3.94 -10.09
C TYR A 140 -11.97 -4.56 -11.28
N ASN A 141 -12.65 -4.61 -12.41
CA ASN A 141 -11.98 -4.84 -13.69
C ASN A 141 -11.18 -3.60 -14.07
N LEU A 142 -9.87 -3.74 -14.27
CA LEU A 142 -8.97 -2.60 -14.50
C LEU A 142 -9.30 -1.85 -15.82
N SER A 143 -9.84 -2.55 -16.83
CA SER A 143 -10.14 -1.94 -18.14
C SER A 143 -11.45 -1.17 -18.16
N THR A 144 -12.43 -1.59 -17.36
CA THR A 144 -13.78 -0.99 -17.34
C THR A 144 -14.10 -0.20 -16.08
N MET A 145 -13.27 -0.35 -15.04
CA MET A 145 -13.45 0.18 -13.69
C MET A 145 -14.82 -0.17 -13.07
N ARG A 146 -15.37 -1.33 -13.47
CA ARG A 146 -16.61 -1.86 -12.89
C ARG A 146 -16.32 -2.82 -11.75
N GLU A 147 -17.08 -2.70 -10.66
CA GLU A 147 -17.08 -3.67 -9.56
C GLU A 147 -17.50 -5.05 -10.08
N GLU A 148 -16.72 -6.08 -9.77
CA GLU A 148 -16.97 -7.47 -10.15
C GLU A 148 -17.21 -8.38 -8.95
N LEU A 149 -16.62 -8.05 -7.79
CA LEU A 149 -16.67 -8.88 -6.59
C LEU A 149 -16.57 -8.04 -5.33
N ARG A 150 -17.24 -8.53 -4.29
CA ARG A 150 -17.16 -7.95 -2.94
C ARG A 150 -16.92 -9.05 -1.92
N ILE A 151 -15.96 -8.79 -1.00
CA ILE A 151 -15.70 -9.64 0.16
C ILE A 151 -15.86 -8.78 1.40
N GLY A 152 -16.60 -9.26 2.41
CA GLY A 152 -16.86 -8.54 3.65
C GLY A 152 -18.23 -7.84 3.70
N GLY A 153 -18.38 -6.86 4.58
CA GLY A 153 -19.64 -6.20 4.92
C GLY A 153 -20.23 -6.73 6.23
N ASN A 154 -21.52 -7.03 6.26
CA ASN A 154 -22.17 -7.62 7.45
C ASN A 154 -21.52 -8.96 7.81
N LYS A 155 -21.05 -9.11 9.06
CA LYS A 155 -20.26 -10.26 9.53
C LYS A 155 -18.92 -10.41 8.77
N SER A 156 -18.28 -9.30 8.47
CA SER A 156 -17.00 -9.27 7.76
C SER A 156 -15.90 -9.99 8.55
N PRO A 157 -14.99 -10.72 7.88
CA PRO A 157 -13.75 -11.17 8.48
C PRO A 157 -12.76 -10.02 8.69
N PHE A 158 -13.07 -8.84 8.13
CA PHE A 158 -12.21 -7.66 8.24
C PHE A 158 -12.63 -6.75 9.39
N SER A 159 -11.63 -6.12 10.00
CA SER A 159 -11.76 -5.10 11.04
C SER A 159 -10.84 -3.94 10.68
N ARG A 160 -11.37 -2.99 9.92
CA ARG A 160 -10.66 -1.88 9.31
C ARG A 160 -9.52 -2.37 8.38
N PRO A 161 -9.84 -2.94 7.21
CA PRO A 161 -8.85 -3.35 6.21
C PRO A 161 -8.22 -2.09 5.60
N ASP A 162 -7.02 -1.73 6.02
CA ASP A 162 -6.36 -0.50 5.57
C ASP A 162 -5.48 -0.77 4.34
N VAL A 163 -4.43 -1.56 4.47
CA VAL A 163 -3.40 -1.74 3.43
C VAL A 163 -3.46 -3.13 2.83
N LEU A 164 -3.23 -3.19 1.53
CA LEU A 164 -3.25 -4.40 0.72
C LEU A 164 -1.87 -4.70 0.14
N PHE A 165 -1.50 -5.97 0.08
CA PHE A 165 -0.32 -6.44 -0.63
C PHE A 165 -0.62 -7.75 -1.36
N VAL A 166 -0.25 -7.86 -2.64
CA VAL A 166 -0.39 -9.11 -3.40
C VAL A 166 0.84 -9.97 -3.21
N GLU A 167 0.64 -11.17 -2.67
CA GLU A 167 1.66 -12.21 -2.50
C GLU A 167 1.21 -13.48 -3.23
N GLY A 168 1.86 -13.79 -4.36
CA GLY A 168 1.44 -14.93 -5.20
C GLY A 168 -0.01 -14.81 -5.68
N ASP A 169 -0.81 -15.81 -5.39
CA ASP A 169 -2.24 -15.83 -5.69
C ASP A 169 -3.11 -15.43 -4.48
N SER A 170 -2.59 -14.57 -3.62
CA SER A 170 -3.29 -14.04 -2.44
C SER A 170 -3.20 -12.53 -2.32
N VAL A 171 -4.22 -11.91 -1.71
CA VAL A 171 -4.13 -10.55 -1.18
C VAL A 171 -3.97 -10.63 0.33
N MET A 172 -2.88 -10.07 0.82
CA MET A 172 -2.62 -9.86 2.23
C MET A 172 -3.25 -8.54 2.65
N VAL A 173 -4.02 -8.55 3.73
CA VAL A 173 -4.84 -7.42 4.20
C VAL A 173 -4.45 -7.07 5.63
N CYS A 174 -3.95 -5.86 5.83
CA CYS A 174 -3.67 -5.35 7.16
C CYS A 174 -4.97 -4.88 7.83
N ASN A 175 -5.41 -5.62 8.84
CA ASN A 175 -6.55 -5.27 9.69
C ASN A 175 -6.06 -4.46 10.89
N SER A 176 -5.99 -3.14 10.77
CA SER A 176 -5.33 -2.29 11.75
C SER A 176 -6.00 -2.30 13.15
N VAL A 177 -7.33 -2.40 13.23
CA VAL A 177 -8.05 -2.40 14.52
C VAL A 177 -7.91 -3.74 15.24
N SER A 178 -7.86 -4.87 14.52
CA SER A 178 -7.71 -6.18 15.16
C SER A 178 -6.25 -6.64 15.27
N SER A 179 -5.29 -5.85 14.80
CA SER A 179 -3.86 -6.18 14.78
C SER A 179 -3.55 -7.49 14.04
N LYS A 180 -4.34 -7.82 13.02
CA LYS A 180 -4.21 -9.07 12.26
C LYS A 180 -3.82 -8.84 10.81
N LEU A 181 -3.00 -9.72 10.31
CA LEU A 181 -2.79 -9.92 8.88
C LEU A 181 -3.76 -10.99 8.39
N ILE A 182 -4.58 -10.66 7.42
CA ILE A 182 -5.58 -11.54 6.82
C ILE A 182 -5.14 -11.91 5.41
N GLN A 183 -5.24 -13.16 5.05
CA GLN A 183 -5.00 -13.66 3.70
C GLN A 183 -6.33 -13.91 2.99
N VAL A 184 -6.47 -13.39 1.79
CA VAL A 184 -7.57 -13.71 0.86
C VAL A 184 -6.99 -14.48 -0.32
N ASP A 185 -7.37 -15.72 -0.48
CA ASP A 185 -7.01 -16.53 -1.65
C ASP A 185 -7.77 -16.03 -2.89
N LEU A 186 -7.06 -15.67 -3.95
CA LEU A 186 -7.63 -15.03 -5.15
C LEU A 186 -8.28 -16.01 -6.14
N ASN A 187 -8.12 -17.31 -5.92
CA ASN A 187 -8.76 -18.34 -6.73
C ASN A 187 -10.10 -18.79 -6.12
N SER A 188 -10.13 -19.03 -4.81
CA SER A 188 -11.33 -19.49 -4.09
C SER A 188 -12.09 -18.38 -3.38
N TYR A 189 -11.50 -17.21 -3.20
CA TYR A 189 -11.97 -16.09 -2.36
C TYR A 189 -12.17 -16.46 -0.89
N SER A 190 -11.52 -17.52 -0.44
CA SER A 190 -11.49 -17.91 0.97
C SER A 190 -10.63 -16.95 1.76
N VAL A 191 -11.05 -16.67 3.00
CA VAL A 191 -10.40 -15.71 3.89
C VAL A 191 -9.86 -16.44 5.10
N PHE A 192 -8.59 -16.20 5.43
CA PHE A 192 -7.88 -16.86 6.52
C PHE A 192 -7.19 -15.81 7.40
N GLU A 193 -7.15 -16.04 8.71
CA GLU A 193 -6.23 -15.32 9.60
C GLU A 193 -4.82 -15.87 9.33
N TYR A 194 -3.89 -14.99 8.96
CA TYR A 194 -2.52 -15.37 8.62
C TYR A 194 -1.58 -15.19 9.81
N GLU A 195 -1.63 -14.04 10.47
CA GLU A 195 -0.78 -13.72 11.61
C GLU A 195 -1.45 -12.70 12.54
N ASP A 196 -1.21 -12.82 13.85
CA ASP A 196 -1.63 -11.92 14.91
C ASP A 196 -0.43 -11.13 15.44
N PHE A 197 -0.60 -9.83 15.67
CA PHE A 197 0.42 -8.94 16.22
C PHE A 197 -0.03 -8.36 17.57
N GLU A 198 0.93 -8.00 18.43
CA GLU A 198 0.64 -7.36 19.72
C GLU A 198 0.23 -5.90 19.60
N GLU A 199 0.47 -5.28 18.42
CA GLU A 199 0.16 -3.89 18.11
C GLU A 199 -0.42 -3.76 16.70
N PRO A 200 -1.13 -2.64 16.37
CA PRO A 200 -1.74 -2.44 15.05
C PRO A 200 -0.75 -2.61 13.90
N ILE A 201 -1.16 -3.39 12.89
CA ILE A 201 -0.41 -3.52 11.64
C ILE A 201 -0.89 -2.49 10.62
N HIS A 202 0.05 -1.68 10.11
CA HIS A 202 -0.23 -0.60 9.16
C HIS A 202 0.17 -0.93 7.74
N GLN A 203 1.17 -1.81 7.55
CA GLN A 203 1.58 -2.25 6.23
C GLN A 203 2.28 -3.60 6.31
N TYR A 204 2.13 -4.38 5.25
CA TYR A 204 2.84 -5.63 5.00
C TYR A 204 3.44 -5.59 3.60
N VAL A 205 4.69 -6.05 3.46
CA VAL A 205 5.33 -6.24 2.16
C VAL A 205 6.20 -7.49 2.19
N GLN A 206 6.29 -8.19 1.05
CA GLN A 206 7.20 -9.30 0.84
C GLN A 206 8.16 -9.00 -0.32
N VAL A 207 9.43 -9.36 -0.13
CA VAL A 207 10.47 -9.29 -1.17
C VAL A 207 11.31 -10.57 -1.08
N GLY A 208 11.26 -11.41 -2.09
CA GLY A 208 11.83 -12.74 -2.01
C GLY A 208 11.24 -13.53 -0.84
N ASP A 209 12.10 -14.10 -0.01
CA ASP A 209 11.70 -14.84 1.20
C ASP A 209 11.54 -13.96 2.44
N CYS A 210 11.85 -12.67 2.33
CA CYS A 210 11.75 -11.72 3.44
C CYS A 210 10.37 -11.08 3.50
N ARG A 211 9.76 -11.06 4.70
CA ARG A 211 8.47 -10.44 4.99
C ARG A 211 8.66 -9.33 6.00
N PHE A 212 8.01 -8.21 5.74
CA PHE A 212 8.10 -7.02 6.59
C PHE A 212 6.72 -6.57 7.03
N ALA A 213 6.62 -6.18 8.30
CA ALA A 213 5.44 -5.55 8.88
C ALA A 213 5.79 -4.18 9.44
N VAL A 214 4.97 -3.18 9.14
CA VAL A 214 4.98 -1.88 9.80
C VAL A 214 3.95 -1.91 10.92
N LEU A 215 4.42 -1.77 12.14
CA LEU A 215 3.60 -1.69 13.36
C LEU A 215 3.74 -0.29 13.97
N ASP A 216 2.94 0.03 14.99
CA ASP A 216 3.01 1.33 15.66
C ASP A 216 4.43 1.69 16.14
N SER A 217 5.16 0.71 16.63
CA SER A 217 6.49 0.91 17.21
C SER A 217 7.64 0.85 16.19
N GLY A 218 7.38 0.55 14.91
CA GLY A 218 8.40 0.55 13.87
C GLY A 218 8.25 -0.50 12.77
N LEU A 219 9.37 -0.80 12.11
CA LEU A 219 9.46 -1.78 11.03
C LEU A 219 10.09 -3.09 11.53
N TYR A 220 9.47 -4.18 11.16
CA TYR A 220 9.85 -5.54 11.58
C TYR A 220 10.09 -6.45 10.40
N LEU A 221 11.03 -7.36 10.55
CA LEU A 221 11.19 -8.57 9.77
C LEU A 221 10.42 -9.71 10.49
N ILE A 222 9.50 -10.34 9.78
CA ILE A 222 8.62 -11.40 10.30
C ILE A 222 8.86 -12.74 9.60
#